data_3f0811f919c76b061689d4b8bb40022f
#
_entry.id   3f0811f919c76b061689d4b8bb40022f
#
_cell.length_a   1.000
_cell.length_b   1.000
_cell.length_c   1.000
_cell.angle_alpha   90.00
_cell.angle_beta   90.00
_cell.angle_gamma   90.00
#
_symmetry.space_group_name_H-M   'P 1'
#
loop_
_entity.id
_entity.type
_entity.pdbx_description
1 polymer ?
#
loop_
_entity_poly.entity_id
_entity_poly.type
_entity_poly.pdbx_seq_one_letter_code
_entity_poly.pdbx_strand_id
1 'polypeptide(L)'
;MTPSVVISARGERRLLTGHPWIYRSDIAVVRAAPGDRVQVQNPKGRVLAWGLFSDRSQIALRLLTDGDEEPTDALIRDRIDAAIAFRDTLDLDATAYRLVHGEADRLPSLVIDRYGDYVVVQTLSQGMDRLLPVVIDAISARLSPAGVLARNDPRTRLLEGLDRTVTVMKGEIPDLVSVRELGVHYDVDLRHGQKTGLFLDQRENRAAARRYARGRLLDCFSYNGGFALALAAQCTSTIALDVSADAVERIRQNADRNGVALDAREANVFDELDRKSTRLNSSHIPLSR
;
A
#
# COMPACT_ATOMS: atom_id res chain seq x y z
N MET A 1 34.22 12.92 2.22
CA MET A 1 34.32 11.91 1.13
C MET A 1 32.90 11.53 0.77
N THR A 2 32.54 11.55 -0.50
CA THR A 2 31.19 11.22 -0.96
C THR A 2 30.88 9.75 -0.67
N PRO A 3 29.72 9.44 -0.02
CA PRO A 3 29.33 8.05 0.24
C PRO A 3 29.23 7.26 -1.07
N SER A 4 29.79 6.04 -1.08
CA SER A 4 29.82 5.23 -2.30
C SER A 4 29.73 3.74 -2.02
N VAL A 5 29.21 3.01 -3.01
CA VAL A 5 29.13 1.55 -3.01
C VAL A 5 29.63 1.04 -4.36
N VAL A 6 30.62 0.13 -4.33
CA VAL A 6 31.11 -0.54 -5.52
C VAL A 6 30.32 -1.83 -5.73
N ILE A 7 29.78 -2.02 -6.93
CA ILE A 7 29.02 -3.21 -7.30
C ILE A 7 29.84 -4.16 -8.17
N SER A 8 29.47 -5.44 -8.16
CA SER A 8 30.08 -6.47 -9.02
C SER A 8 29.68 -6.30 -10.49
N ALA A 9 30.39 -6.97 -11.40
CA ALA A 9 30.02 -7.01 -12.82
C ALA A 9 28.60 -7.56 -13.06
N ARG A 10 28.10 -8.45 -12.16
CA ARG A 10 26.72 -8.93 -12.21
C ARG A 10 25.74 -7.82 -11.81
N GLY A 11 26.05 -7.05 -10.76
CA GLY A 11 25.29 -5.88 -10.35
C GLY A 11 25.24 -4.81 -11.43
N GLU A 12 26.38 -4.53 -12.12
CA GLU A 12 26.44 -3.60 -13.24
C GLU A 12 25.51 -4.04 -14.39
N ARG A 13 25.56 -5.32 -14.79
CA ARG A 13 24.63 -5.85 -15.82
C ARG A 13 23.16 -5.67 -15.43
N ARG A 14 22.81 -5.93 -14.15
CA ARG A 14 21.45 -5.75 -13.62
C ARG A 14 21.01 -4.29 -13.74
N LEU A 15 21.88 -3.35 -13.36
CA LEU A 15 21.62 -1.91 -13.49
C LEU A 15 21.39 -1.53 -14.96
N LEU A 16 22.24 -1.98 -15.87
CA LEU A 16 22.15 -1.69 -17.30
C LEU A 16 20.88 -2.24 -17.97
N THR A 17 20.22 -3.25 -17.37
CA THR A 17 18.90 -3.74 -17.83
C THR A 17 17.74 -2.94 -17.25
N GLY A 18 18.00 -1.84 -16.55
CA GLY A 18 16.96 -0.98 -15.95
C GLY A 18 16.35 -1.51 -14.66
N HIS A 19 16.99 -2.49 -13.99
CA HIS A 19 16.48 -3.02 -12.74
C HIS A 19 16.71 -2.01 -11.60
N PRO A 20 15.66 -1.62 -10.84
CA PRO A 20 15.76 -0.54 -9.85
C PRO A 20 16.49 -0.93 -8.56
N TRP A 21 16.85 -2.21 -8.38
CA TRP A 21 17.47 -2.74 -7.17
C TRP A 21 18.80 -3.43 -7.44
N ILE A 22 19.76 -3.21 -6.54
CA ILE A 22 21.01 -4.00 -6.46
C ILE A 22 20.96 -4.80 -5.16
N TYR A 23 21.14 -6.11 -5.29
CA TYR A 23 21.09 -7.01 -4.15
C TYR A 23 22.42 -7.06 -3.42
N ARG A 24 22.38 -7.44 -2.15
CA ARG A 24 23.55 -7.55 -1.27
C ARG A 24 24.64 -8.44 -1.85
N SER A 25 24.28 -9.53 -2.52
CA SER A 25 25.23 -10.43 -3.19
C SER A 25 25.96 -9.79 -4.40
N ASP A 26 25.52 -8.63 -4.85
CA ASP A 26 26.13 -7.87 -5.94
C ASP A 26 27.00 -6.71 -5.43
N ILE A 27 27.12 -6.52 -4.11
CA ILE A 27 27.97 -5.50 -3.49
C ILE A 27 29.39 -6.05 -3.32
N ALA A 28 30.38 -5.24 -3.74
CA ALA A 28 31.80 -5.57 -3.57
C ALA A 28 32.46 -4.75 -2.44
N VAL A 29 32.21 -3.43 -2.38
CA VAL A 29 32.77 -2.53 -1.35
C VAL A 29 31.73 -1.52 -0.92
N VAL A 30 31.67 -1.24 0.39
CA VAL A 30 30.79 -0.22 0.97
C VAL A 30 31.65 0.86 1.65
N ARG A 31 31.38 2.13 1.34
CA ARG A 31 31.94 3.33 1.99
C ARG A 31 30.80 4.30 2.28
N ALA A 32 29.83 3.84 3.04
CA ALA A 32 28.60 4.56 3.36
C ALA A 32 28.01 4.10 4.69
N ALA A 33 27.24 4.97 5.33
CA ALA A 33 26.42 4.64 6.48
C ALA A 33 25.02 4.17 6.05
N PRO A 34 24.30 3.40 6.88
CA PRO A 34 22.94 2.98 6.63
C PRO A 34 22.03 4.18 6.29
N GLY A 35 21.27 4.08 5.21
CA GLY A 35 20.34 5.13 4.77
C GLY A 35 20.95 6.26 3.96
N ASP A 36 22.28 6.27 3.71
CA ASP A 36 22.90 7.29 2.89
C ASP A 36 22.42 7.26 1.42
N ARG A 37 22.40 8.43 0.80
CA ARG A 37 22.44 8.56 -0.67
C ARG A 37 23.87 8.28 -1.11
N VAL A 38 24.04 7.32 -1.99
CA VAL A 38 25.37 6.83 -2.38
C VAL A 38 25.58 6.83 -3.88
N GLN A 39 26.80 7.11 -4.29
CA GLN A 39 27.27 6.78 -5.63
C GLN A 39 27.35 5.26 -5.80
N VAL A 40 26.74 4.74 -6.85
CA VAL A 40 26.87 3.35 -7.27
C VAL A 40 27.98 3.28 -8.33
N GLN A 41 29.09 2.64 -7.98
CA GLN A 41 30.29 2.60 -8.82
C GLN A 41 30.56 1.18 -9.32
N ASN A 42 31.12 1.07 -10.51
CA ASN A 42 31.70 -0.19 -10.97
C ASN A 42 33.13 -0.41 -10.39
N PRO A 43 33.73 -1.60 -10.57
CA PRO A 43 35.07 -1.89 -10.03
C PRO A 43 36.20 -0.97 -10.57
N LYS A 44 35.97 -0.26 -11.67
CA LYS A 44 36.91 0.73 -12.25
C LYS A 44 36.70 2.14 -11.66
N GLY A 45 35.78 2.32 -10.70
CA GLY A 45 35.51 3.61 -10.07
C GLY A 45 34.60 4.54 -10.88
N ARG A 46 34.05 4.08 -12.02
CA ARG A 46 33.05 4.88 -12.77
C ARG A 46 31.73 4.89 -12.03
N VAL A 47 31.15 6.08 -11.83
CA VAL A 47 29.79 6.25 -11.30
C VAL A 47 28.79 5.82 -12.37
N LEU A 48 27.85 4.96 -12.00
CA LEU A 48 26.81 4.40 -12.85
C LEU A 48 25.44 4.97 -12.52
N ALA A 49 25.20 5.26 -11.24
CA ALA A 49 23.91 5.68 -10.70
C ALA A 49 24.09 6.27 -9.30
N TRP A 50 22.99 6.80 -8.75
CA TRP A 50 22.84 7.08 -7.34
C TRP A 50 21.67 6.30 -6.75
N GLY A 51 21.77 5.92 -5.48
CA GLY A 51 20.74 5.16 -4.79
C GLY A 51 20.74 5.35 -3.29
N LEU A 52 19.73 4.77 -2.66
CA LEU A 52 19.60 4.67 -1.21
C LEU A 52 20.21 3.36 -0.73
N PHE A 53 21.13 3.44 0.22
CA PHE A 53 21.83 2.28 0.75
C PHE A 53 21.14 1.73 2.00
N SER A 54 21.05 0.39 2.09
CA SER A 54 20.66 -0.34 3.29
C SER A 54 21.74 -1.34 3.68
N ASP A 55 22.12 -1.36 4.94
CA ASP A 55 23.09 -2.32 5.49
C ASP A 55 22.43 -3.63 5.99
N ARG A 56 21.11 -3.72 6.03
CA ARG A 56 20.33 -4.86 6.56
C ARG A 56 19.61 -5.66 5.51
N SER A 57 18.93 -4.99 4.59
CA SER A 57 18.09 -5.60 3.57
C SER A 57 18.89 -6.43 2.55
N GLN A 58 18.26 -7.46 1.99
CA GLN A 58 18.78 -8.14 0.80
C GLN A 58 18.81 -7.22 -0.43
N ILE A 59 17.90 -6.23 -0.49
CA ILE A 59 17.94 -5.15 -1.47
C ILE A 59 18.85 -4.06 -0.89
N ALA A 60 20.16 -4.17 -1.16
CA ALA A 60 21.18 -3.29 -0.59
C ALA A 60 21.16 -1.87 -1.17
N LEU A 61 20.78 -1.72 -2.45
CA LEU A 61 20.62 -0.41 -3.08
C LEU A 61 19.27 -0.33 -3.80
N ARG A 62 18.61 0.81 -3.62
CA ARG A 62 17.41 1.22 -4.38
C ARG A 62 17.79 2.46 -5.17
N LEU A 63 17.77 2.35 -6.50
CA LEU A 63 18.26 3.41 -7.38
C LEU A 63 17.32 4.62 -7.37
N LEU A 64 17.91 5.82 -7.36
CA LEU A 64 17.22 7.09 -7.49
C LEU A 64 17.43 7.69 -8.87
N THR A 65 18.67 7.81 -9.32
CA THR A 65 19.03 8.41 -10.61
C THR A 65 20.00 7.54 -11.35
N ASP A 66 20.00 7.65 -12.68
CA ASP A 66 21.03 7.10 -13.55
C ASP A 66 22.16 8.12 -13.72
N GLY A 67 23.39 7.63 -13.96
CA GLY A 67 24.55 8.48 -14.19
C GLY A 67 25.16 9.07 -12.90
N ASP A 68 25.82 10.20 -13.02
CA ASP A 68 26.64 10.83 -11.96
C ASP A 68 25.95 12.02 -11.26
N GLU A 69 24.73 12.36 -11.67
CA GLU A 69 23.97 13.45 -11.06
C GLU A 69 23.45 13.07 -9.67
N GLU A 70 23.93 13.80 -8.65
CA GLU A 70 23.52 13.57 -7.26
C GLU A 70 22.05 13.92 -7.03
N PRO A 71 21.24 13.00 -6.48
CA PRO A 71 19.84 13.28 -6.18
C PRO A 71 19.72 14.25 -4.99
N THR A 72 19.07 15.39 -5.23
CA THR A 72 18.79 16.41 -4.21
C THR A 72 17.42 16.19 -3.56
N ASP A 73 17.12 16.94 -2.49
CA ASP A 73 15.78 16.96 -1.90
C ASP A 73 14.74 17.54 -2.86
N ALA A 74 15.14 18.44 -3.78
CA ALA A 74 14.27 18.94 -4.84
C ALA A 74 13.78 17.81 -5.75
N LEU A 75 14.65 16.87 -6.15
CA LEU A 75 14.25 15.72 -6.95
C LEU A 75 13.16 14.89 -6.28
N ILE A 76 13.23 14.71 -4.95
CA ILE A 76 12.20 13.96 -4.20
C ILE A 76 10.87 14.72 -4.23
N ARG A 77 10.89 16.05 -4.03
CA ARG A 77 9.70 16.91 -4.09
C ARG A 77 9.07 16.87 -5.49
N ASP A 78 9.88 17.05 -6.54
CA ASP A 78 9.43 17.06 -7.92
C ASP A 78 8.76 15.73 -8.32
N ARG A 79 9.28 14.60 -7.83
CA ARG A 79 8.69 13.27 -8.07
C ARG A 79 7.38 13.07 -7.34
N ILE A 80 7.27 13.56 -6.11
CA ILE A 80 6.00 13.55 -5.35
C ILE A 80 4.97 14.39 -6.10
N ASP A 81 5.34 15.60 -6.53
CA ASP A 81 4.45 16.49 -7.29
C ASP A 81 4.02 15.86 -8.62
N ALA A 82 4.94 15.25 -9.35
CA ALA A 82 4.65 14.54 -10.59
C ALA A 82 3.70 13.34 -10.37
N ALA A 83 3.92 12.59 -9.28
CA ALA A 83 3.06 11.47 -8.93
C ALA A 83 1.63 11.92 -8.59
N ILE A 84 1.48 13.02 -7.83
CA ILE A 84 0.18 13.62 -7.51
C ILE A 84 -0.49 14.14 -8.80
N ALA A 85 0.24 14.92 -9.60
CA ALA A 85 -0.28 15.46 -10.86
C ALA A 85 -0.76 14.35 -11.81
N PHE A 86 -0.04 13.23 -11.88
CA PHE A 86 -0.49 12.07 -12.66
C PHE A 86 -1.83 11.53 -12.15
N ARG A 87 -2.02 11.38 -10.82
CA ARG A 87 -3.30 10.90 -10.25
C ARG A 87 -4.44 11.89 -10.49
N ASP A 88 -4.16 13.17 -10.51
CA ASP A 88 -5.15 14.22 -10.84
C ASP A 88 -5.70 14.05 -12.28
N THR A 89 -4.94 13.43 -13.21
CA THR A 89 -5.38 13.15 -14.58
C THR A 89 -6.28 11.93 -14.72
N LEU A 90 -6.38 11.07 -13.68
CA LEU A 90 -7.05 9.76 -13.82
C LEU A 90 -8.58 9.80 -13.65
N ASP A 91 -9.16 10.95 -13.32
CA ASP A 91 -10.62 11.12 -13.09
C ASP A 91 -11.20 10.02 -12.19
N LEU A 92 -10.59 9.83 -11.03
CA LEU A 92 -10.94 8.75 -10.10
C LEU A 92 -12.24 9.08 -9.36
N ASP A 93 -13.28 8.25 -9.52
CA ASP A 93 -14.48 8.33 -8.67
C ASP A 93 -14.18 7.80 -7.24
N ALA A 94 -13.26 8.49 -6.56
CA ALA A 94 -12.82 8.13 -5.22
C ALA A 94 -12.21 9.33 -4.49
N THR A 95 -12.40 9.38 -3.16
CA THR A 95 -11.69 10.30 -2.25
C THR A 95 -10.56 9.61 -1.47
N ALA A 96 -10.41 8.29 -1.64
CA ALA A 96 -9.31 7.51 -1.10
C ALA A 96 -8.61 6.75 -2.23
N TYR A 97 -7.31 7.02 -2.41
CA TYR A 97 -6.49 6.39 -3.46
C TYR A 97 -5.00 6.57 -3.21
N ARG A 98 -4.18 5.75 -3.85
CA ARG A 98 -2.72 5.82 -3.75
C ARG A 98 -2.16 6.96 -4.58
N LEU A 99 -1.43 7.88 -3.91
CA LEU A 99 -0.71 8.99 -4.53
C LEU A 99 0.68 8.59 -5.02
N VAL A 100 1.41 7.79 -4.22
CA VAL A 100 2.76 7.33 -4.56
C VAL A 100 2.87 5.83 -4.35
N HIS A 101 3.41 5.14 -5.35
CA HIS A 101 3.60 3.69 -5.36
C HIS A 101 5.06 3.30 -5.61
N GLY A 102 5.93 3.65 -4.69
CA GLY A 102 7.32 3.20 -4.65
C GLY A 102 8.08 3.40 -5.95
N GLU A 103 8.65 2.33 -6.45
CA GLU A 103 9.48 2.30 -7.66
C GLU A 103 8.74 2.73 -8.93
N ALA A 104 7.42 2.53 -8.99
CA ALA A 104 6.61 2.97 -10.14
C ALA A 104 6.61 4.50 -10.32
N ASP A 105 6.73 5.23 -9.21
CA ASP A 105 6.82 6.69 -9.20
C ASP A 105 8.27 7.17 -8.99
N ARG A 106 9.26 6.29 -9.15
CA ARG A 106 10.69 6.56 -8.92
C ARG A 106 11.02 7.06 -7.49
N LEU A 107 10.19 6.71 -6.53
CA LEU A 107 10.33 6.99 -5.09
C LEU A 107 10.43 5.67 -4.33
N PRO A 108 11.55 4.95 -4.46
CA PRO A 108 11.66 3.57 -4.01
C PRO A 108 11.32 3.42 -2.53
N SER A 109 10.53 2.39 -2.21
CA SER A 109 10.09 2.07 -0.86
C SER A 109 9.25 3.16 -0.15
N LEU A 110 8.68 4.11 -0.90
CA LEU A 110 7.73 5.10 -0.41
C LEU A 110 6.30 4.75 -0.84
N VAL A 111 5.38 4.75 0.10
CA VAL A 111 3.95 4.67 -0.16
C VAL A 111 3.28 5.91 0.41
N ILE A 112 2.44 6.56 -0.39
CA ILE A 112 1.60 7.68 0.06
C ILE A 112 0.18 7.40 -0.40
N ASP A 113 -0.75 7.33 0.55
CA ASP A 113 -2.17 7.11 0.32
C ASP A 113 -2.98 8.31 0.83
N ARG A 114 -3.91 8.78 0.01
CA ARG A 114 -4.87 9.83 0.38
C ARG A 114 -6.15 9.22 0.91
N TYR A 115 -6.73 9.86 1.93
CA TYR A 115 -8.03 9.55 2.52
C TYR A 115 -8.78 10.86 2.79
N GLY A 116 -9.47 11.38 1.77
CA GLY A 116 -10.11 12.71 1.85
C GLY A 116 -9.07 13.82 2.05
N ASP A 117 -9.14 14.49 3.20
CA ASP A 117 -8.21 15.54 3.59
C ASP A 117 -7.01 15.02 4.39
N TYR A 118 -6.89 13.71 4.58
CA TYR A 118 -5.82 13.08 5.33
C TYR A 118 -4.87 12.30 4.42
N VAL A 119 -3.62 12.17 4.84
CA VAL A 119 -2.59 11.45 4.10
C VAL A 119 -1.91 10.44 5.01
N VAL A 120 -1.74 9.22 4.51
CA VAL A 120 -0.96 8.18 5.18
C VAL A 120 0.32 7.93 4.40
N VAL A 121 1.45 7.92 5.10
CA VAL A 121 2.79 7.72 4.54
C VAL A 121 3.41 6.46 5.13
N GLN A 122 4.09 5.67 4.30
CA GLN A 122 4.94 4.57 4.74
C GLN A 122 6.32 4.68 4.10
N THR A 123 7.36 4.65 4.92
CA THR A 123 8.76 4.57 4.50
C THR A 123 9.29 3.17 4.85
N LEU A 124 9.65 2.39 3.82
CA LEU A 124 9.91 0.96 3.96
C LEU A 124 11.40 0.58 3.81
N SER A 125 12.30 1.57 3.79
CA SER A 125 13.75 1.37 3.77
C SER A 125 14.48 2.46 4.55
N GLN A 126 15.71 2.16 5.00
CA GLN A 126 16.53 3.07 5.79
C GLN A 126 16.71 4.43 5.10
N GLY A 127 17.00 4.43 3.79
CA GLY A 127 17.20 5.68 3.04
C GLY A 127 15.92 6.50 2.88
N MET A 128 14.78 5.86 2.62
CA MET A 128 13.51 6.57 2.52
C MET A 128 13.03 7.05 3.90
N ASP A 129 13.35 6.32 4.97
CA ASP A 129 13.03 6.74 6.33
C ASP A 129 13.76 8.03 6.73
N ARG A 130 15.04 8.19 6.33
CA ARG A 130 15.78 9.45 6.49
C ARG A 130 15.19 10.61 5.68
N LEU A 131 14.52 10.32 4.57
CA LEU A 131 13.87 11.31 3.72
C LEU A 131 12.45 11.68 4.19
N LEU A 132 11.94 11.04 5.23
CA LEU A 132 10.58 11.28 5.73
C LEU A 132 10.29 12.78 5.98
N PRO A 133 11.17 13.59 6.59
CA PRO A 133 10.91 15.03 6.73
C PRO A 133 10.69 15.75 5.40
N VAL A 134 11.51 15.46 4.39
CA VAL A 134 11.37 16.04 3.03
C VAL A 134 10.05 15.60 2.38
N VAL A 135 9.64 14.35 2.58
CA VAL A 135 8.36 13.82 2.08
C VAL A 135 7.19 14.55 2.75
N ILE A 136 7.21 14.73 4.08
CA ILE A 136 6.15 15.41 4.81
C ILE A 136 6.02 16.87 4.37
N ASP A 137 7.15 17.55 4.17
CA ASP A 137 7.18 18.94 3.69
C ASP A 137 6.58 19.06 2.28
N ALA A 138 6.96 18.16 1.36
CA ALA A 138 6.44 18.12 -0.01
C ALA A 138 4.92 17.92 -0.03
N ILE A 139 4.42 16.90 0.70
CA ILE A 139 2.98 16.62 0.82
C ILE A 139 2.25 17.83 1.40
N SER A 140 2.81 18.43 2.45
CA SER A 140 2.19 19.58 3.14
C SER A 140 2.08 20.79 2.24
N ALA A 141 3.11 21.07 1.45
CA ALA A 141 3.12 22.18 0.50
C ALA A 141 2.12 21.95 -0.66
N ARG A 142 2.03 20.73 -1.17
CA ARG A 142 1.23 20.41 -2.36
C ARG A 142 -0.26 20.21 -2.07
N LEU A 143 -0.62 19.58 -0.93
CA LEU A 143 -1.98 19.14 -0.62
C LEU A 143 -2.62 19.88 0.55
N SER A 144 -1.83 20.54 1.41
CA SER A 144 -2.31 21.19 2.65
C SER A 144 -3.26 20.28 3.47
N PRO A 145 -2.88 19.03 3.77
CA PRO A 145 -3.77 18.08 4.41
C PRO A 145 -4.10 18.49 5.85
N ALA A 146 -5.31 18.13 6.32
CA ALA A 146 -5.72 18.32 7.71
C ALA A 146 -4.87 17.51 8.70
N GLY A 147 -4.37 16.33 8.24
CA GLY A 147 -3.44 15.54 9.01
C GLY A 147 -2.61 14.59 8.14
N VAL A 148 -1.39 14.28 8.61
CA VAL A 148 -0.48 13.32 8.01
C VAL A 148 -0.08 12.28 9.04
N LEU A 149 -0.32 11.00 8.74
CA LEU A 149 -0.01 9.85 9.57
C LEU A 149 1.13 9.03 8.95
N ALA A 150 2.22 8.83 9.64
CA ALA A 150 3.22 7.84 9.27
C ALA A 150 2.80 6.46 9.82
N ARG A 151 2.39 5.55 8.93
CA ARG A 151 2.03 4.14 9.23
C ARG A 151 3.22 3.25 8.93
N ASN A 152 4.29 3.43 9.69
CA ASN A 152 5.55 2.70 9.60
C ASN A 152 5.52 1.39 10.40
N ASP A 153 4.40 0.67 10.34
CA ASP A 153 4.14 -0.59 11.05
C ASP A 153 4.25 -1.88 10.20
N PRO A 154 4.48 -1.87 8.86
CA PRO A 154 4.68 -3.10 8.10
C PRO A 154 5.88 -3.91 8.60
N ARG A 155 5.72 -5.25 8.62
CA ARG A 155 6.78 -6.18 9.07
C ARG A 155 8.06 -6.09 8.20
N THR A 156 7.94 -5.63 6.97
CA THR A 156 9.09 -5.43 6.05
C THR A 156 10.12 -4.45 6.59
N ARG A 157 9.74 -3.51 7.44
CA ARG A 157 10.68 -2.58 8.11
C ARG A 157 11.71 -3.29 8.99
N LEU A 158 11.33 -4.41 9.61
CA LEU A 158 12.24 -5.22 10.42
C LEU A 158 13.40 -5.80 9.60
N LEU A 159 13.18 -6.06 8.29
CA LEU A 159 14.23 -6.50 7.37
C LEU A 159 15.26 -5.38 7.07
N GLU A 160 14.88 -4.14 7.31
CA GLU A 160 15.73 -2.96 7.20
C GLU A 160 16.37 -2.57 8.55
N GLY A 161 16.04 -3.28 9.65
CA GLY A 161 16.46 -2.91 11.02
C GLY A 161 15.78 -1.64 11.52
N LEU A 162 14.59 -1.32 11.02
CA LEU A 162 13.81 -0.15 11.41
C LEU A 162 12.68 -0.54 12.36
N ASP A 163 12.41 0.31 13.33
CA ASP A 163 11.29 0.14 14.25
C ASP A 163 9.94 0.26 13.53
N ARG A 164 8.95 -0.44 14.11
CA ARG A 164 7.56 -0.34 13.66
C ARG A 164 6.84 0.72 14.50
N THR A 165 6.36 1.76 13.84
CA THR A 165 5.73 2.90 14.51
C THR A 165 4.48 3.37 13.76
N VAL A 166 3.54 3.97 14.52
CA VAL A 166 2.41 4.73 13.99
C VAL A 166 2.45 6.10 14.65
N THR A 167 2.69 7.16 13.87
CA THR A 167 2.97 8.49 14.40
C THR A 167 2.26 9.57 13.59
N VAL A 168 1.56 10.49 14.26
CA VAL A 168 1.02 11.69 13.61
C VAL A 168 2.17 12.65 13.36
N MET A 169 2.43 12.94 12.08
CA MET A 169 3.51 13.81 11.64
C MET A 169 3.08 15.27 11.54
N LYS A 170 1.79 15.51 11.25
CA LYS A 170 1.22 16.85 11.11
C LYS A 170 -0.27 16.83 11.39
N GLY A 171 -0.81 17.92 11.95
CA GLY A 171 -2.23 18.09 12.21
C GLY A 171 -2.80 17.06 13.17
N GLU A 172 -4.05 16.70 12.97
CA GLU A 172 -4.77 15.70 13.77
C GLU A 172 -5.35 14.62 12.86
N ILE A 173 -5.44 13.40 13.37
CA ILE A 173 -6.08 12.27 12.68
C ILE A 173 -7.27 11.85 13.54
N PRO A 174 -8.51 11.93 13.04
CA PRO A 174 -9.68 11.46 13.77
C PRO A 174 -9.68 9.92 13.88
N ASP A 175 -10.51 9.38 14.78
CA ASP A 175 -10.63 7.93 14.95
C ASP A 175 -11.15 7.26 13.69
N LEU A 176 -12.05 7.93 12.97
CA LEU A 176 -12.59 7.47 11.70
C LEU A 176 -12.55 8.59 10.65
N VAL A 177 -12.07 8.26 9.47
CA VAL A 177 -12.08 9.12 8.30
C VAL A 177 -13.14 8.62 7.32
N SER A 178 -14.06 9.52 6.95
CA SER A 178 -15.07 9.21 5.94
C SER A 178 -14.52 9.40 4.54
N VAL A 179 -14.63 8.38 3.71
CA VAL A 179 -14.19 8.39 2.30
C VAL A 179 -15.25 7.78 1.39
N ARG A 180 -15.14 8.07 0.10
CA ARG A 180 -16.03 7.54 -0.93
C ARG A 180 -15.23 6.84 -2.03
N GLU A 181 -15.76 5.74 -2.53
CA GLU A 181 -15.21 5.01 -3.68
C GLU A 181 -16.37 4.41 -4.50
N LEU A 182 -16.44 4.71 -5.79
CA LEU A 182 -17.46 4.20 -6.72
C LEU A 182 -18.91 4.38 -6.20
N GLY A 183 -19.17 5.51 -5.56
CA GLY A 183 -20.46 5.84 -4.97
C GLY A 183 -20.73 5.21 -3.59
N VAL A 184 -19.84 4.38 -3.05
CA VAL A 184 -19.94 3.77 -1.72
C VAL A 184 -19.15 4.59 -0.70
N HIS A 185 -19.73 4.86 0.44
CA HIS A 185 -19.11 5.55 1.57
C HIS A 185 -18.53 4.55 2.57
N TYR A 186 -17.34 4.82 3.07
CA TYR A 186 -16.67 4.03 4.09
C TYR A 186 -16.17 4.92 5.21
N ASP A 187 -16.33 4.45 6.46
CA ASP A 187 -15.60 4.98 7.60
C ASP A 187 -14.38 4.12 7.87
N VAL A 188 -13.20 4.74 7.90
CA VAL A 188 -11.91 4.08 7.89
C VAL A 188 -11.09 4.49 9.10
N ASP A 189 -10.61 3.50 9.86
CA ASP A 189 -9.60 3.71 10.90
C ASP A 189 -8.20 3.69 10.24
N LEU A 190 -7.57 4.88 10.18
CA LEU A 190 -6.23 5.01 9.61
C LEU A 190 -5.14 4.55 10.56
N ARG A 191 -5.39 4.49 11.88
CA ARG A 191 -4.39 4.11 12.89
C ARG A 191 -4.24 2.60 13.02
N HIS A 192 -5.35 1.85 13.02
CA HIS A 192 -5.38 0.42 13.33
C HIS A 192 -5.86 -0.44 12.17
N GLY A 193 -6.47 0.15 11.14
CA GLY A 193 -6.95 -0.58 9.95
C GLY A 193 -5.82 -1.34 9.22
N GLN A 194 -6.20 -2.36 8.46
CA GLN A 194 -5.26 -3.13 7.65
C GLN A 194 -4.63 -2.26 6.55
N LYS A 195 -3.40 -2.58 6.12
CA LYS A 195 -2.61 -1.74 5.22
C LYS A 195 -2.51 -0.31 5.76
N THR A 196 -2.99 0.67 4.99
CA THR A 196 -3.08 2.08 5.38
C THR A 196 -4.50 2.49 5.81
N GLY A 197 -5.47 1.53 5.82
CA GLY A 197 -6.87 1.74 6.19
C GLY A 197 -7.85 0.99 5.29
N LEU A 198 -7.67 1.04 3.95
CA LEU A 198 -8.46 0.31 2.95
C LEU A 198 -7.55 -0.46 1.99
N PHE A 199 -8.16 -1.43 1.27
CA PHE A 199 -7.55 -2.11 0.14
C PHE A 199 -7.78 -1.27 -1.14
N LEU A 200 -7.05 -0.17 -1.27
CA LEU A 200 -7.18 0.81 -2.37
C LEU A 200 -6.85 0.20 -3.76
N ASP A 201 -6.05 -0.87 -3.76
CA ASP A 201 -5.69 -1.64 -4.95
C ASP A 201 -6.85 -2.48 -5.53
N GLN A 202 -7.95 -2.63 -4.78
CA GLN A 202 -9.11 -3.44 -5.19
C GLN A 202 -10.23 -2.63 -5.86
N ARG A 203 -10.10 -1.31 -6.02
CA ARG A 203 -11.15 -0.46 -6.62
C ARG A 203 -11.59 -0.95 -7.99
N GLU A 204 -10.64 -1.16 -8.90
CA GLU A 204 -10.94 -1.61 -10.26
C GLU A 204 -11.54 -3.03 -10.28
N ASN A 205 -11.10 -3.89 -9.36
CA ASN A 205 -11.66 -5.23 -9.21
C ASN A 205 -13.11 -5.16 -8.71
N ARG A 206 -13.43 -4.26 -7.77
CA ARG A 206 -14.81 -4.03 -7.32
C ARG A 206 -15.68 -3.48 -8.45
N ALA A 207 -15.16 -2.52 -9.24
CA ALA A 207 -15.85 -2.00 -10.41
C ALA A 207 -16.12 -3.09 -11.45
N ALA A 208 -15.12 -3.91 -11.76
CA ALA A 208 -15.27 -5.02 -12.71
C ALA A 208 -16.27 -6.10 -12.22
N ALA A 209 -16.25 -6.41 -10.92
CA ALA A 209 -17.14 -7.41 -10.32
C ALA A 209 -18.63 -7.01 -10.41
N ARG A 210 -18.97 -5.71 -10.48
CA ARG A 210 -20.34 -5.23 -10.68
C ARG A 210 -21.02 -5.84 -11.91
N ARG A 211 -20.27 -6.15 -12.96
CA ARG A 211 -20.81 -6.77 -14.19
C ARG A 211 -21.36 -8.18 -13.96
N TYR A 212 -20.91 -8.86 -12.92
CA TYR A 212 -21.26 -10.24 -12.60
C TYR A 212 -22.17 -10.34 -11.40
N ALA A 213 -22.34 -9.28 -10.63
CA ALA A 213 -23.13 -9.24 -9.41
C ALA A 213 -24.64 -9.43 -9.73
N ARG A 214 -25.24 -10.53 -9.23
CA ARG A 214 -26.66 -10.85 -9.35
C ARG A 214 -27.02 -12.00 -8.42
N GLY A 215 -28.30 -12.13 -8.09
CA GLY A 215 -28.77 -13.21 -7.24
C GLY A 215 -28.21 -13.13 -5.82
N ARG A 216 -27.64 -14.18 -5.31
CA ARG A 216 -27.07 -14.25 -3.96
C ARG A 216 -25.56 -14.01 -4.00
N LEU A 217 -25.10 -13.06 -3.19
CA LEU A 217 -23.67 -12.74 -3.02
C LEU A 217 -23.17 -13.32 -1.69
N LEU A 218 -22.03 -13.95 -1.73
CA LEU A 218 -21.21 -14.29 -0.57
C LEU A 218 -19.83 -13.62 -0.73
N ASP A 219 -19.52 -12.67 0.16
CA ASP A 219 -18.21 -12.03 0.25
C ASP A 219 -17.42 -12.65 1.40
N CYS A 220 -16.33 -13.31 1.07
CA CYS A 220 -15.46 -14.02 2.00
C CYS A 220 -14.22 -13.16 2.30
N PHE A 221 -13.81 -13.09 3.57
CA PHE A 221 -12.71 -12.24 4.02
C PHE A 221 -12.98 -10.76 3.73
N SER A 222 -14.18 -10.34 4.11
CA SER A 222 -14.80 -9.09 3.65
C SER A 222 -14.16 -7.82 4.20
N TYR A 223 -13.45 -7.90 5.35
CA TYR A 223 -12.81 -6.80 6.06
C TYR A 223 -13.80 -5.63 6.27
N ASN A 224 -13.64 -4.47 5.60
CA ASN A 224 -14.53 -3.31 5.73
C ASN A 224 -15.79 -3.42 4.86
N GLY A 225 -16.08 -4.57 4.25
CA GLY A 225 -17.21 -4.77 3.36
C GLY A 225 -16.99 -4.27 1.93
N GLY A 226 -15.75 -4.15 1.48
CA GLY A 226 -15.43 -3.50 0.21
C GLY A 226 -16.17 -4.08 -1.00
N PHE A 227 -16.15 -5.40 -1.19
CA PHE A 227 -16.92 -6.06 -2.26
C PHE A 227 -18.40 -6.17 -1.92
N ALA A 228 -18.75 -6.56 -0.69
CA ALA A 228 -20.14 -6.69 -0.27
C ALA A 228 -20.94 -5.42 -0.51
N LEU A 229 -20.44 -4.26 -0.05
CA LEU A 229 -21.09 -2.96 -0.22
C LEU A 229 -21.16 -2.51 -1.68
N ALA A 230 -20.06 -2.71 -2.43
CA ALA A 230 -20.00 -2.29 -3.83
C ALA A 230 -20.97 -3.07 -4.74
N LEU A 231 -21.35 -4.30 -4.35
CA LEU A 231 -22.10 -5.23 -5.20
C LEU A 231 -23.54 -5.47 -4.71
N ALA A 232 -23.84 -5.21 -3.44
CA ALA A 232 -25.11 -5.58 -2.81
C ALA A 232 -26.34 -5.02 -3.52
N ALA A 233 -26.28 -3.78 -4.03
CA ALA A 233 -27.41 -3.15 -4.73
C ALA A 233 -27.88 -3.92 -5.99
N GLN A 234 -27.06 -4.79 -6.54
CA GLN A 234 -27.37 -5.61 -7.71
C GLN A 234 -27.75 -7.05 -7.35
N CYS A 235 -27.69 -7.39 -6.06
CA CYS A 235 -27.93 -8.74 -5.55
C CYS A 235 -29.26 -8.83 -4.80
N THR A 236 -29.89 -10.00 -4.83
CA THR A 236 -31.13 -10.26 -4.08
C THR A 236 -30.86 -10.46 -2.58
N SER A 237 -29.68 -10.95 -2.23
CA SER A 237 -29.18 -11.05 -0.86
C SER A 237 -27.66 -11.03 -0.82
N THR A 238 -27.11 -10.47 0.22
CA THR A 238 -25.66 -10.38 0.42
C THR A 238 -25.28 -10.84 1.81
N ILE A 239 -24.31 -11.75 1.88
CA ILE A 239 -23.67 -12.20 3.12
C ILE A 239 -22.22 -11.80 3.06
N ALA A 240 -21.71 -11.14 4.11
CA ALA A 240 -20.32 -10.78 4.27
C ALA A 240 -19.73 -11.52 5.47
N LEU A 241 -18.61 -12.23 5.28
CA LEU A 241 -17.95 -13.01 6.31
C LEU A 241 -16.56 -12.45 6.61
N ASP A 242 -16.27 -12.26 7.88
CA ASP A 242 -14.90 -12.01 8.35
C ASP A 242 -14.68 -12.69 9.72
N VAL A 243 -13.44 -13.00 10.07
CA VAL A 243 -13.08 -13.60 11.35
C VAL A 243 -12.96 -12.54 12.47
N SER A 244 -12.82 -11.27 12.08
CA SER A 244 -12.64 -10.16 13.02
C SER A 244 -13.99 -9.54 13.39
N ALA A 245 -14.33 -9.56 14.69
CA ALA A 245 -15.54 -8.89 15.22
C ALA A 245 -15.55 -7.39 14.85
N ASP A 246 -14.42 -6.71 14.98
CA ASP A 246 -14.27 -5.28 14.64
C ASP A 246 -14.54 -5.02 13.14
N ALA A 247 -14.05 -5.91 12.27
CA ALA A 247 -14.32 -5.82 10.84
C ALA A 247 -15.81 -6.01 10.54
N VAL A 248 -16.44 -7.00 11.15
CA VAL A 248 -17.88 -7.26 11.00
C VAL A 248 -18.73 -6.08 11.49
N GLU A 249 -18.39 -5.49 12.62
CA GLU A 249 -19.06 -4.29 13.11
C GLU A 249 -18.87 -3.11 12.14
N ARG A 250 -17.66 -2.96 11.57
CA ARG A 250 -17.40 -1.95 10.54
C ARG A 250 -18.22 -2.17 9.27
N ILE A 251 -18.40 -3.43 8.85
CA ILE A 251 -19.26 -3.76 7.71
C ILE A 251 -20.70 -3.28 7.97
N ARG A 252 -21.26 -3.55 9.17
CA ARG A 252 -22.61 -3.12 9.55
C ARG A 252 -22.77 -1.60 9.52
N GLN A 253 -21.84 -0.89 10.16
CA GLN A 253 -21.84 0.59 10.19
C GLN A 253 -21.75 1.18 8.76
N ASN A 254 -20.89 0.63 7.92
CA ASN A 254 -20.78 1.05 6.53
C ASN A 254 -22.04 0.68 5.72
N ALA A 255 -22.67 -0.46 5.98
CA ALA A 255 -23.91 -0.86 5.33
C ALA A 255 -25.07 0.10 5.69
N ASP A 256 -25.23 0.41 6.96
CA ASP A 256 -26.25 1.38 7.44
C ASP A 256 -26.02 2.76 6.82
N ARG A 257 -24.76 3.22 6.77
CA ARG A 257 -24.39 4.49 6.14
C ARG A 257 -24.77 4.58 4.66
N ASN A 258 -24.68 3.47 3.95
CA ASN A 258 -24.99 3.39 2.52
C ASN A 258 -26.46 2.98 2.25
N GLY A 259 -27.26 2.72 3.27
CA GLY A 259 -28.62 2.19 3.11
C GLY A 259 -28.66 0.82 2.43
N VAL A 260 -27.62 0.00 2.63
CA VAL A 260 -27.45 -1.32 2.00
C VAL A 260 -27.86 -2.41 2.98
N ALA A 261 -28.80 -3.25 2.58
CA ALA A 261 -29.16 -4.43 3.35
C ALA A 261 -28.18 -5.58 3.07
N LEU A 262 -27.45 -6.02 4.09
CA LEU A 262 -26.58 -7.20 4.03
C LEU A 262 -26.50 -7.88 5.41
N ASP A 263 -26.09 -9.14 5.41
CA ASP A 263 -25.92 -9.97 6.59
C ASP A 263 -24.40 -10.13 6.87
N ALA A 264 -23.88 -9.35 7.82
CA ALA A 264 -22.47 -9.41 8.21
C ALA A 264 -22.31 -10.36 9.41
N ARG A 265 -21.46 -11.38 9.25
CA ARG A 265 -21.23 -12.43 10.24
C ARG A 265 -19.77 -12.57 10.59
N GLU A 266 -19.50 -12.67 11.90
CA GLU A 266 -18.23 -13.14 12.41
C GLU A 266 -18.14 -14.67 12.23
N ALA A 267 -17.29 -15.13 11.34
CA ALA A 267 -17.14 -16.54 11.05
C ALA A 267 -15.77 -16.86 10.42
N ASN A 268 -15.26 -18.05 10.71
CA ASN A 268 -14.20 -18.64 9.89
C ASN A 268 -14.82 -19.06 8.55
N VAL A 269 -14.34 -18.45 7.47
CA VAL A 269 -14.87 -18.69 6.12
C VAL A 269 -14.80 -20.15 5.72
N PHE A 270 -13.72 -20.85 6.05
CA PHE A 270 -13.55 -22.27 5.69
C PHE A 270 -14.58 -23.15 6.40
N ASP A 271 -14.81 -22.92 7.70
CA ASP A 271 -15.78 -23.66 8.47
C ASP A 271 -17.22 -23.41 7.97
N GLU A 272 -17.53 -22.16 7.59
CA GLU A 272 -18.85 -21.79 7.09
C GLU A 272 -19.14 -22.40 5.69
N LEU A 273 -18.10 -22.49 4.83
CA LEU A 273 -18.21 -23.15 3.53
C LEU A 273 -18.36 -24.66 3.68
N ASP A 274 -17.62 -25.30 4.59
CA ASP A 274 -17.74 -26.74 4.85
C ASP A 274 -19.12 -27.10 5.43
N ARG A 275 -19.66 -26.33 6.36
CA ARG A 275 -21.00 -26.53 6.90
C ARG A 275 -22.08 -26.50 5.80
N LYS A 276 -21.93 -25.65 4.78
CA LYS A 276 -22.87 -25.58 3.65
C LYS A 276 -22.66 -26.73 2.67
N SER A 277 -21.45 -27.16 2.41
CA SER A 277 -21.13 -28.32 1.54
C SER A 277 -21.67 -29.61 2.15
N THR A 278 -21.53 -29.81 3.45
CA THR A 278 -22.04 -30.99 4.17
C THR A 278 -23.57 -31.04 4.15
N ARG A 279 -24.27 -29.91 4.20
CA ARG A 279 -25.73 -29.87 4.04
C ARG A 279 -26.19 -30.19 2.61
N LEU A 280 -25.45 -29.82 1.59
CA LEU A 280 -25.73 -30.17 0.20
C LEU A 280 -25.49 -31.68 -0.07
N ASN A 281 -24.48 -32.29 0.53
CA ASN A 281 -24.19 -33.70 0.43
C ASN A 281 -25.17 -34.59 1.21
N SER A 282 -25.80 -34.09 2.26
CA SER A 282 -26.82 -34.83 3.02
C SER A 282 -28.18 -34.93 2.31
N SER A 283 -28.38 -34.22 1.20
CA SER A 283 -29.58 -34.31 0.37
C SER A 283 -29.47 -35.35 -0.77
N HIS A 284 -28.34 -36.01 -0.95
CA HIS A 284 -28.24 -37.19 -1.80
C HIS A 284 -28.70 -38.43 -1.03
N ILE A 285 -30.00 -38.65 -1.04
CA ILE A 285 -30.58 -39.96 -0.66
C ILE A 285 -30.04 -41.00 -1.65
N PRO A 286 -29.37 -42.08 -1.22
CA PRO A 286 -29.03 -43.14 -2.12
C PRO A 286 -30.33 -43.78 -2.61
N LEU A 287 -30.58 -43.69 -3.90
CA LEU A 287 -31.58 -44.51 -4.54
C LEU A 287 -31.16 -46.00 -4.33
N SER A 288 -31.72 -46.62 -3.30
CA SER A 288 -31.67 -48.04 -3.15
C SER A 288 -32.55 -48.69 -4.24
N ARG A 289 -31.94 -49.46 -5.05
CA ARG A 289 -32.37 -50.58 -5.94
C ARG A 289 -33.84 -50.67 -6.32
#